data_7b9ff073d058d72528b36d337bf1dd53
#
_entry.id   7b9ff073d058d72528b36d337bf1dd53
#
_cell.length_a   1.000
_cell.length_b   1.000
_cell.length_c   1.000
_cell.angle_alpha   90.00
_cell.angle_beta   90.00
_cell.angle_gamma   90.00
#
_symmetry.space_group_name_H-M   'P 1'
#
loop_
_entity.id
_entity.type
_entity.pdbx_description
1 polymer ?
#
loop_
_entity_poly.entity_id
_entity_poly.type
_entity_poly.pdbx_seq_one_letter_code
_entity_poly.pdbx_strand_id
1 'polypeptide(L)'
;MFNYGNANEAQKEAISATDGLVLITAGPGTGKTFTLVKRAVYLIQECGIKPEQIMMATFTEKAAKELITRITNELAERNVSVNVNEMYIGTFHSLCLRIIKENLEFTRLKRNYRLLDTFDQKYLVFRNFHKFKNIEGIDELLSKGGSWKRSDEICTYINHLSEEMVDIEALQSDDNPGIRTLGRVLSVYQEMLEEGNLIDFSTIQTECYKLLMQNKQILEELQDTLQYLMIDEYQDTNYIQEQIVFLLGAKHHNICVVGDDDQGLYRFRGATIRNILEFPH
;
A
#
# COMPACT_ATOMS: atom_id res chain seq x y z
N MET A 1 -16.28 -22.24 -22.47
CA MET A 1 -15.38 -22.85 -21.47
C MET A 1 -14.09 -22.05 -21.46
N PHE A 2 -13.68 -21.57 -20.29
CA PHE A 2 -12.49 -20.72 -20.15
C PHE A 2 -11.21 -21.46 -20.59
N ASN A 3 -10.39 -20.80 -21.39
CA ASN A 3 -9.09 -21.35 -21.80
C ASN A 3 -8.03 -20.96 -20.76
N TYR A 4 -7.64 -21.92 -19.95
CA TYR A 4 -6.59 -21.75 -18.91
C TYR A 4 -5.16 -21.68 -19.48
N GLY A 5 -4.98 -21.92 -20.79
CA GLY A 5 -3.63 -22.02 -21.38
C GLY A 5 -2.85 -23.19 -20.80
N ASN A 6 -1.58 -22.91 -20.41
CA ASN A 6 -0.67 -23.90 -19.84
C ASN A 6 -0.76 -24.01 -18.31
N ALA A 7 -1.87 -23.56 -17.68
CA ALA A 7 -2.04 -23.63 -16.24
C ALA A 7 -2.08 -25.10 -15.76
N ASN A 8 -1.35 -25.39 -14.69
CA ASN A 8 -1.46 -26.66 -13.97
C ASN A 8 -2.74 -26.69 -13.11
N GLU A 9 -3.05 -27.84 -12.49
CA GLU A 9 -4.31 -28.00 -11.73
C GLU A 9 -4.43 -27.02 -10.56
N ALA A 10 -3.38 -26.81 -9.79
CA ALA A 10 -3.38 -25.83 -8.68
C ALA A 10 -3.60 -24.38 -9.17
N GLN A 11 -2.99 -24.02 -10.30
CA GLN A 11 -3.23 -22.72 -10.93
C GLN A 11 -4.67 -22.59 -11.45
N LYS A 12 -5.24 -23.66 -12.04
CA LYS A 12 -6.65 -23.64 -12.48
C LYS A 12 -7.61 -23.47 -11.30
N GLU A 13 -7.34 -24.15 -10.19
CA GLU A 13 -8.08 -24.00 -8.95
C GLU A 13 -8.00 -22.54 -8.45
N ALA A 14 -6.79 -21.99 -8.33
CA ALA A 14 -6.55 -20.61 -7.91
C ALA A 14 -7.21 -19.57 -8.84
N ILE A 15 -7.26 -19.81 -10.16
CA ILE A 15 -7.90 -18.94 -11.13
C ILE A 15 -9.43 -18.94 -10.94
N SER A 16 -10.03 -20.08 -10.68
CA SER A 16 -11.48 -20.26 -10.60
C SER A 16 -12.09 -20.14 -9.20
N ALA A 17 -11.27 -20.12 -8.15
CA ALA A 17 -11.71 -19.88 -6.77
C ALA A 17 -12.07 -18.40 -6.59
N THR A 18 -13.29 -17.99 -6.92
CA THR A 18 -13.70 -16.58 -6.98
C THR A 18 -14.13 -16.01 -5.64
N ASP A 19 -14.63 -16.83 -4.75
CA ASP A 19 -15.24 -16.38 -3.50
C ASP A 19 -14.31 -16.58 -2.29
N GLY A 20 -14.31 -15.60 -1.39
CA GLY A 20 -13.62 -15.66 -0.12
C GLY A 20 -12.12 -15.34 -0.20
N LEU A 21 -11.42 -15.77 0.85
CA LEU A 21 -9.98 -15.53 1.00
C LEU A 21 -9.18 -16.61 0.26
N VAL A 22 -8.28 -16.21 -0.62
CA VAL A 22 -7.45 -17.11 -1.41
C VAL A 22 -5.98 -16.78 -1.18
N LEU A 23 -5.21 -17.73 -0.66
CA LEU A 23 -3.75 -17.62 -0.55
C LEU A 23 -3.09 -18.49 -1.62
N ILE A 24 -2.25 -17.89 -2.44
CA ILE A 24 -1.42 -18.58 -3.44
C ILE A 24 0.02 -18.51 -2.98
N THR A 25 0.55 -19.62 -2.47
CA THR A 25 1.96 -19.75 -2.12
C THR A 25 2.73 -20.30 -3.31
N ALA A 26 3.71 -19.57 -3.80
CA ALA A 26 4.39 -19.91 -5.04
C ALA A 26 5.81 -19.33 -5.10
N GLY A 27 6.80 -20.18 -5.31
CA GLY A 27 8.21 -19.79 -5.45
C GLY A 27 8.51 -18.98 -6.72
N PRO A 28 9.77 -18.53 -6.90
CA PRO A 28 10.17 -17.77 -8.08
C PRO A 28 9.97 -18.56 -9.37
N GLY A 29 9.48 -17.93 -10.42
CA GLY A 29 9.32 -18.54 -11.74
C GLY A 29 8.17 -19.57 -11.85
N THR A 30 7.39 -19.81 -10.81
CA THR A 30 6.26 -20.76 -10.82
C THR A 30 5.00 -20.22 -11.51
N GLY A 31 5.00 -18.98 -11.99
CA GLY A 31 3.88 -18.40 -12.71
C GLY A 31 2.90 -17.58 -11.85
N LYS A 32 3.34 -17.00 -10.73
CA LYS A 32 2.50 -16.09 -9.88
C LYS A 32 1.76 -15.07 -10.72
N THR A 33 2.47 -14.25 -11.46
CA THR A 33 1.88 -13.20 -12.34
C THR A 33 0.94 -13.78 -13.40
N PHE A 34 1.30 -14.93 -13.99
CA PHE A 34 0.43 -15.62 -14.94
C PHE A 34 -0.91 -16.02 -14.30
N THR A 35 -0.90 -16.55 -13.10
CA THR A 35 -2.10 -16.95 -12.36
C THR A 35 -2.98 -15.73 -12.04
N LEU A 36 -2.38 -14.61 -11.57
CA LEU A 36 -3.11 -13.37 -11.32
C LEU A 36 -3.76 -12.79 -12.58
N VAL A 37 -3.03 -12.75 -13.69
CA VAL A 37 -3.55 -12.28 -14.99
C VAL A 37 -4.72 -13.15 -15.43
N LYS A 38 -4.57 -14.47 -15.42
CA LYS A 38 -5.64 -15.42 -15.80
C LYS A 38 -6.85 -15.30 -14.88
N ARG A 39 -6.65 -15.09 -13.58
CA ARG A 39 -7.72 -14.87 -12.60
C ARG A 39 -8.50 -13.59 -12.90
N ALA A 40 -7.82 -12.47 -13.17
CA ALA A 40 -8.48 -11.22 -13.56
C ALA A 40 -9.31 -11.38 -14.84
N VAL A 41 -8.76 -12.05 -15.86
CA VAL A 41 -9.47 -12.35 -17.12
C VAL A 41 -10.65 -13.28 -16.89
N TYR A 42 -10.51 -14.29 -16.01
CA TYR A 42 -11.59 -15.19 -15.64
C TYR A 42 -12.75 -14.45 -14.96
N LEU A 43 -12.45 -13.59 -14.01
CA LEU A 43 -13.46 -12.74 -13.34
C LEU A 43 -14.26 -11.90 -14.36
N ILE A 44 -13.55 -11.28 -15.29
CA ILE A 44 -14.19 -10.43 -16.32
C ILE A 44 -15.00 -11.27 -17.31
N GLN A 45 -14.42 -12.33 -17.85
CA GLN A 45 -15.02 -13.08 -18.96
C GLN A 45 -16.09 -14.07 -18.51
N GLU A 46 -15.85 -14.87 -17.46
CA GLU A 46 -16.74 -15.95 -17.04
C GLU A 46 -17.70 -15.51 -15.93
N CYS A 47 -17.23 -14.62 -15.02
CA CYS A 47 -18.08 -14.14 -13.92
C CYS A 47 -18.80 -12.82 -14.23
N GLY A 48 -18.48 -12.16 -15.36
CA GLY A 48 -19.12 -10.90 -15.77
C GLY A 48 -18.76 -9.71 -14.88
N ILE A 49 -17.65 -9.80 -14.15
CA ILE A 49 -17.15 -8.74 -13.26
C ILE A 49 -16.63 -7.59 -14.11
N LYS A 50 -17.03 -6.38 -13.79
CA LYS A 50 -16.58 -5.19 -14.51
C LYS A 50 -15.16 -4.81 -14.07
N PRO A 51 -14.36 -4.18 -14.97
CA PRO A 51 -13.00 -3.76 -14.64
C PRO A 51 -12.90 -2.91 -13.36
N GLU A 52 -13.80 -1.94 -13.17
CA GLU A 52 -13.84 -1.06 -11.99
C GLU A 52 -14.07 -1.80 -10.66
N GLN A 53 -14.53 -3.05 -10.71
CA GLN A 53 -14.76 -3.88 -9.52
C GLN A 53 -13.52 -4.66 -9.05
N ILE A 54 -12.42 -4.53 -9.78
CA ILE A 54 -11.19 -5.27 -9.52
C ILE A 54 -10.07 -4.33 -9.11
N MET A 55 -9.46 -4.58 -7.95
CA MET A 55 -8.24 -3.94 -7.48
C MET A 55 -7.08 -4.94 -7.53
N MET A 56 -5.94 -4.52 -8.08
CA MET A 56 -4.70 -5.30 -8.07
C MET A 56 -3.55 -4.43 -7.56
N ALA A 57 -3.03 -4.77 -6.40
CA ALA A 57 -1.88 -4.10 -5.83
C ALA A 57 -0.60 -4.92 -6.07
N THR A 58 0.47 -4.24 -6.42
CA THR A 58 1.80 -4.81 -6.62
C THR A 58 2.88 -3.91 -6.00
N PHE A 59 4.11 -4.42 -5.92
CA PHE A 59 5.18 -3.71 -5.24
C PHE A 59 5.87 -2.63 -6.09
N THR A 60 5.88 -2.81 -7.42
CA THR A 60 6.59 -1.88 -8.33
C THR A 60 5.72 -1.36 -9.46
N GLU A 61 5.96 -0.13 -9.89
CA GLU A 61 5.31 0.46 -11.07
C GLU A 61 5.55 -0.36 -12.35
N LYS A 62 6.71 -1.02 -12.46
CA LYS A 62 7.03 -1.91 -13.58
C LYS A 62 6.10 -3.12 -13.59
N ALA A 63 5.90 -3.77 -12.44
CA ALA A 63 5.00 -4.91 -12.32
C ALA A 63 3.54 -4.51 -12.60
N ALA A 64 3.09 -3.35 -12.11
CA ALA A 64 1.76 -2.83 -12.41
C ALA A 64 1.53 -2.63 -13.92
N LYS A 65 2.47 -2.00 -14.62
CA LYS A 65 2.41 -1.83 -16.09
C LYS A 65 2.41 -3.17 -16.83
N GLU A 66 3.18 -4.14 -16.36
CA GLU A 66 3.22 -5.48 -16.92
C GLU A 66 1.88 -6.20 -16.75
N LEU A 67 1.24 -6.11 -15.58
CA LEU A 67 -0.10 -6.65 -15.34
C LEU A 67 -1.12 -6.05 -16.30
N ILE A 68 -1.18 -4.73 -16.42
CA ILE A 68 -2.09 -4.03 -17.35
C ILE A 68 -1.89 -4.54 -18.77
N THR A 69 -0.64 -4.60 -19.24
CA THR A 69 -0.30 -5.05 -20.59
C THR A 69 -0.75 -6.49 -20.83
N ARG A 70 -0.44 -7.39 -19.89
CA ARG A 70 -0.78 -8.82 -20.02
C ARG A 70 -2.30 -9.05 -19.98
N ILE A 71 -3.03 -8.39 -19.09
CA ILE A 71 -4.49 -8.47 -19.02
C ILE A 71 -5.11 -7.93 -20.30
N THR A 72 -4.66 -6.79 -20.80
CA THR A 72 -5.15 -6.18 -22.04
C THR A 72 -4.96 -7.12 -23.24
N ASN A 73 -3.77 -7.70 -23.40
CA ASN A 73 -3.47 -8.62 -24.49
C ASN A 73 -4.33 -9.89 -24.41
N GLU A 74 -4.44 -10.48 -23.24
CA GLU A 74 -5.21 -11.69 -23.01
C GLU A 74 -6.72 -11.48 -23.31
N LEU A 75 -7.29 -10.34 -22.90
CA LEU A 75 -8.67 -9.98 -23.21
C LEU A 75 -8.88 -9.72 -24.70
N ALA A 76 -7.93 -9.05 -25.36
CA ALA A 76 -7.97 -8.80 -26.80
C ALA A 76 -7.93 -10.11 -27.60
N GLU A 77 -7.06 -11.06 -27.25
CA GLU A 77 -6.98 -12.40 -27.86
C GLU A 77 -8.31 -13.18 -27.73
N ARG A 78 -9.07 -12.88 -26.68
CA ARG A 78 -10.39 -13.51 -26.42
C ARG A 78 -11.55 -12.72 -27.00
N ASN A 79 -11.31 -11.63 -27.72
CA ASN A 79 -12.32 -10.71 -28.26
C ASN A 79 -13.23 -10.11 -27.17
N VAL A 80 -12.71 -9.92 -25.94
CA VAL A 80 -13.40 -9.25 -24.84
C VAL A 80 -13.01 -7.77 -24.87
N SER A 81 -14.00 -6.90 -25.17
CA SER A 81 -13.79 -5.45 -25.27
C SER A 81 -14.19 -4.76 -23.97
N VAL A 82 -13.21 -4.50 -23.10
CA VAL A 82 -13.37 -3.73 -21.85
C VAL A 82 -12.21 -2.75 -21.70
N ASN A 83 -12.43 -1.71 -20.91
CA ASN A 83 -11.38 -0.74 -20.61
C ASN A 83 -10.61 -1.17 -19.35
N VAL A 84 -9.46 -1.80 -19.52
CA VAL A 84 -8.60 -2.26 -18.40
C VAL A 84 -8.11 -1.09 -17.52
N ASN A 85 -8.08 0.15 -18.04
CA ASN A 85 -7.69 1.31 -17.24
C ASN A 85 -8.71 1.71 -16.18
N GLU A 86 -9.92 1.17 -16.21
CA GLU A 86 -10.94 1.33 -15.16
C GLU A 86 -10.59 0.49 -13.93
N MET A 87 -9.83 -0.58 -14.08
CA MET A 87 -9.33 -1.36 -12.94
C MET A 87 -8.46 -0.50 -12.04
N TYR A 88 -8.45 -0.84 -10.75
CA TYR A 88 -7.52 -0.26 -9.78
C TYR A 88 -6.22 -1.07 -9.78
N ILE A 89 -5.37 -0.90 -10.79
CA ILE A 89 -4.07 -1.59 -10.90
C ILE A 89 -2.94 -0.60 -10.63
N GLY A 90 -2.09 -0.90 -9.64
CA GLY A 90 -0.96 -0.02 -9.30
C GLY A 90 -0.15 -0.53 -8.11
N THR A 91 0.81 0.30 -7.68
CA THR A 91 1.44 0.12 -6.38
C THR A 91 0.50 0.58 -5.27
N PHE A 92 0.69 0.10 -4.03
CA PHE A 92 -0.10 0.59 -2.89
C PHE A 92 -0.11 2.12 -2.80
N HIS A 93 1.05 2.75 -3.00
CA HIS A 93 1.14 4.21 -3.00
C HIS A 93 0.31 4.87 -4.10
N SER A 94 0.36 4.34 -5.32
CA SER A 94 -0.41 4.90 -6.45
C SER A 94 -1.91 4.70 -6.27
N LEU A 95 -2.33 3.55 -5.72
CA LEU A 95 -3.73 3.25 -5.42
C LEU A 95 -4.27 4.14 -4.30
N CYS A 96 -3.54 4.28 -3.19
CA CYS A 96 -3.90 5.19 -2.11
C CYS A 96 -3.97 6.64 -2.59
N LEU A 97 -3.01 7.08 -3.40
CA LEU A 97 -3.01 8.42 -3.97
C LEU A 97 -4.20 8.66 -4.92
N ARG A 98 -4.63 7.63 -5.67
CA ARG A 98 -5.85 7.69 -6.49
C ARG A 98 -7.09 7.88 -5.62
N ILE A 99 -7.26 7.09 -4.56
CA ILE A 99 -8.37 7.21 -3.62
C ILE A 99 -8.40 8.61 -2.97
N ILE A 100 -7.25 9.12 -2.53
CA ILE A 100 -7.12 10.48 -1.97
C ILE A 100 -7.55 11.54 -2.99
N LYS A 101 -7.07 11.44 -4.25
CA LYS A 101 -7.40 12.41 -5.32
C LYS A 101 -8.88 12.43 -5.67
N GLU A 102 -9.50 11.27 -5.73
CA GLU A 102 -10.93 11.11 -6.02
C GLU A 102 -11.80 11.67 -4.89
N ASN A 103 -11.25 11.76 -3.65
CA ASN A 103 -11.95 12.20 -2.44
C ASN A 103 -11.23 13.35 -1.70
N LEU A 104 -10.55 14.21 -2.44
CA LEU A 104 -9.65 15.23 -1.88
C LEU A 104 -10.32 16.17 -0.89
N GLU A 105 -11.58 16.49 -1.10
CA GLU A 105 -12.37 17.40 -0.27
C GLU A 105 -12.63 16.87 1.15
N PHE A 106 -12.48 15.56 1.35
CA PHE A 106 -12.62 14.90 2.66
C PHE A 106 -11.27 14.66 3.36
N THR A 107 -10.20 15.20 2.80
CA THR A 107 -8.85 15.12 3.37
C THR A 107 -8.39 16.48 3.90
N ARG A 108 -7.28 16.50 4.65
CA ARG A 108 -6.62 17.75 5.02
C ARG A 108 -5.96 18.50 3.84
N LEU A 109 -5.80 17.82 2.71
CA LEU A 109 -5.07 18.34 1.55
C LEU A 109 -5.94 19.30 0.74
N LYS A 110 -5.35 20.42 0.31
CA LYS A 110 -5.96 21.36 -0.63
C LYS A 110 -5.60 20.97 -2.07
N ARG A 111 -6.36 21.45 -3.06
CA ARG A 111 -6.16 21.13 -4.50
C ARG A 111 -4.73 21.37 -5.01
N ASN A 112 -4.00 22.31 -4.41
CA ASN A 112 -2.62 22.64 -4.76
C ASN A 112 -1.58 21.96 -3.85
N TYR A 113 -1.91 20.81 -3.25
CA TYR A 113 -0.95 20.07 -2.45
C TYR A 113 0.27 19.65 -3.30
N ARG A 114 1.39 19.48 -2.62
CA ARG A 114 2.63 19.03 -3.26
C ARG A 114 3.06 17.69 -2.68
N LEU A 115 3.33 16.74 -3.58
CA LEU A 115 3.92 15.47 -3.23
C LEU A 115 5.44 15.63 -3.14
N LEU A 116 6.01 15.26 -2.00
CA LEU A 116 7.45 15.25 -1.77
C LEU A 116 8.03 13.90 -2.16
N ASP A 117 9.11 13.92 -2.94
CA ASP A 117 9.96 12.77 -3.11
C ASP A 117 10.94 12.61 -1.92
N THR A 118 11.76 11.56 -1.94
CA THR A 118 12.72 11.28 -0.87
C THR A 118 13.73 12.41 -0.65
N PHE A 119 14.14 13.08 -1.74
CA PHE A 119 15.05 14.21 -1.64
C PHE A 119 14.34 15.44 -1.06
N ASP A 120 13.13 15.75 -1.55
CA ASP A 120 12.31 16.86 -1.08
C ASP A 120 11.96 16.69 0.41
N GLN A 121 11.61 15.48 0.86
CA GLN A 121 11.38 15.14 2.26
C GLN A 121 12.60 15.49 3.12
N LYS A 122 13.76 14.97 2.75
CA LYS A 122 15.00 15.22 3.47
C LYS A 122 15.38 16.70 3.45
N TYR A 123 15.19 17.39 2.33
CA TYR A 123 15.47 18.82 2.21
C TYR A 123 14.53 19.65 3.07
N LEU A 124 13.25 19.27 3.19
CA LEU A 124 12.29 19.90 4.09
C LEU A 124 12.76 19.79 5.54
N VAL A 125 13.13 18.60 5.99
CA VAL A 125 13.67 18.37 7.34
C VAL A 125 14.96 19.15 7.56
N PHE A 126 15.89 19.16 6.60
CA PHE A 126 17.15 19.88 6.68
C PHE A 126 16.95 21.40 6.81
N ARG A 127 16.10 21.99 5.97
CA ARG A 127 15.80 23.43 6.06
C ARG A 127 15.17 23.83 7.38
N ASN A 128 14.40 22.97 7.98
CA ASN A 128 13.70 23.19 9.24
C ASN A 128 14.37 22.46 10.42
N PHE A 129 15.64 22.09 10.30
CA PHE A 129 16.35 21.30 11.30
C PHE A 129 16.34 21.95 12.69
N HIS A 130 16.24 23.28 12.76
CA HIS A 130 16.11 24.02 14.01
C HIS A 130 14.85 23.66 14.83
N LYS A 131 13.73 23.24 14.18
CA LYS A 131 12.53 22.76 14.87
C LYS A 131 12.84 21.43 15.60
N PHE A 132 13.59 20.54 14.97
CA PHE A 132 13.96 19.24 15.55
C PHE A 132 15.05 19.35 16.61
N LYS A 133 16.03 20.25 16.43
CA LYS A 133 17.14 20.46 17.36
C LYS A 133 16.68 20.82 18.78
N ASN A 134 15.51 21.42 18.92
CA ASN A 134 14.96 21.84 20.21
C ASN A 134 14.16 20.74 20.93
N ILE A 135 14.01 19.55 20.31
CA ILE A 135 13.33 18.42 20.91
C ILE A 135 14.23 17.80 21.96
N GLU A 136 13.70 17.64 23.18
CA GLU A 136 14.42 16.98 24.28
C GLU A 136 14.75 15.54 23.92
N GLY A 137 16.00 15.12 24.13
CA GLY A 137 16.49 13.78 23.83
C GLY A 137 16.92 13.56 22.38
N ILE A 138 16.84 14.57 21.50
CA ILE A 138 17.18 14.42 20.08
C ILE A 138 18.66 14.11 19.85
N ASP A 139 19.54 14.64 20.70
CA ASP A 139 20.97 14.42 20.57
C ASP A 139 21.43 13.02 21.01
N GLU A 140 20.66 12.36 21.87
CA GLU A 140 20.85 10.94 22.23
C GLU A 140 20.30 10.00 21.13
N LEU A 141 19.26 10.43 20.43
CA LEU A 141 18.63 9.64 19.37
C LEU A 141 19.44 9.63 18.07
N LEU A 142 20.06 10.76 17.73
CA LEU A 142 20.75 10.93 16.46
C LEU A 142 22.26 10.73 16.57
N SER A 143 22.86 10.17 15.53
CA SER A 143 24.31 10.01 15.47
C SER A 143 25.04 11.35 15.39
N LYS A 144 26.35 11.34 15.78
CA LYS A 144 27.21 12.52 15.59
C LYS A 144 27.40 12.79 14.10
N GLY A 145 27.15 14.03 13.67
CA GLY A 145 27.30 14.42 12.27
C GLY A 145 26.71 15.79 11.95
N GLY A 146 26.84 16.21 10.72
CA GLY A 146 26.24 17.44 10.22
C GLY A 146 24.72 17.32 10.07
N SER A 147 24.04 18.47 10.01
CA SER A 147 22.57 18.54 9.93
C SER A 147 21.98 17.73 8.77
N TRP A 148 22.67 17.63 7.64
CA TRP A 148 22.22 16.84 6.50
C TRP A 148 22.14 15.33 6.78
N LYS A 149 23.15 14.76 7.46
CA LYS A 149 23.15 13.35 7.88
C LYS A 149 22.06 13.09 8.93
N ARG A 150 21.97 13.97 9.91
CA ARG A 150 20.96 13.88 10.99
C ARG A 150 19.54 14.01 10.44
N SER A 151 19.33 14.82 9.40
CA SER A 151 18.04 14.91 8.70
C SER A 151 17.66 13.60 8.01
N ASP A 152 18.62 12.86 7.49
CA ASP A 152 18.43 11.54 6.89
C ASP A 152 17.97 10.52 7.93
N GLU A 153 18.58 10.52 9.09
CA GLU A 153 18.21 9.67 10.21
C GLU A 153 16.78 9.99 10.71
N ILE A 154 16.43 11.29 10.81
CA ILE A 154 15.08 11.73 11.15
C ILE A 154 14.06 11.20 10.12
N CYS A 155 14.35 11.34 8.81
CA CYS A 155 13.47 10.82 7.77
C CYS A 155 13.30 9.29 7.87
N THR A 156 14.36 8.56 8.20
CA THR A 156 14.29 7.11 8.40
C THR A 156 13.33 6.74 9.54
N TYR A 157 13.43 7.43 10.69
CA TYR A 157 12.51 7.21 11.81
C TYR A 157 11.06 7.56 11.44
N ILE A 158 10.85 8.70 10.78
CA ILE A 158 9.51 9.14 10.34
C ILE A 158 8.88 8.09 9.42
N ASN A 159 9.62 7.59 8.44
CA ASN A 159 9.11 6.62 7.48
C ASN A 159 8.70 5.31 8.19
N HIS A 160 9.55 4.76 9.06
CA HIS A 160 9.21 3.56 9.83
C HIS A 160 7.97 3.74 10.71
N LEU A 161 7.90 4.85 11.46
CA LEU A 161 6.77 5.11 12.34
C LEU A 161 5.45 5.29 11.57
N SER A 162 5.52 5.89 10.37
CA SER A 162 4.34 6.06 9.51
C SER A 162 3.85 4.74 8.93
N GLU A 163 4.76 3.83 8.54
CA GLU A 163 4.43 2.51 8.00
C GLU A 163 3.81 1.58 9.05
N GLU A 164 4.19 1.73 10.33
CA GLU A 164 3.68 0.95 11.46
C GLU A 164 2.40 1.55 12.08
N MET A 165 1.88 2.65 11.54
CA MET A 165 0.69 3.35 12.04
C MET A 165 0.75 3.69 13.53
N VAL A 166 1.92 4.09 14.02
CA VAL A 166 2.12 4.31 15.46
C VAL A 166 1.34 5.55 15.92
N ASP A 167 0.66 5.42 17.04
CA ASP A 167 -0.06 6.53 17.67
C ASP A 167 0.93 7.51 18.32
N ILE A 168 0.89 8.76 17.88
CA ILE A 168 1.78 9.82 18.38
C ILE A 168 1.55 10.11 19.86
N GLU A 169 0.31 10.11 20.32
CA GLU A 169 -0.02 10.39 21.72
C GLU A 169 0.52 9.26 22.62
N ALA A 170 0.39 8.00 22.16
CA ALA A 170 0.95 6.85 22.84
C ALA A 170 2.49 6.94 22.90
N LEU A 171 3.17 7.29 21.79
CA LEU A 171 4.62 7.49 21.81
C LEU A 171 5.05 8.58 22.77
N GLN A 172 4.35 9.72 22.78
CA GLN A 172 4.68 10.87 23.64
C GLN A 172 4.45 10.60 25.13
N SER A 173 3.61 9.60 25.45
CA SER A 173 3.28 9.19 26.81
C SER A 173 4.08 7.99 27.31
N ASP A 174 4.95 7.40 26.48
CA ASP A 174 5.74 6.22 26.82
C ASP A 174 6.74 6.49 27.94
N ASP A 175 7.04 5.48 28.76
CA ASP A 175 8.02 5.57 29.87
C ASP A 175 9.45 5.74 29.35
N ASN A 176 9.76 5.25 28.16
CA ASN A 176 11.06 5.35 27.51
C ASN A 176 11.29 6.75 26.93
N PRO A 177 12.33 7.50 27.38
CA PRO A 177 12.61 8.84 26.86
C PRO A 177 12.88 8.88 25.35
N GLY A 178 13.54 7.86 24.79
CA GLY A 178 13.81 7.76 23.36
C GLY A 178 12.53 7.61 22.53
N ILE A 179 11.57 6.84 23.03
CA ILE A 179 10.24 6.67 22.38
C ILE A 179 9.48 8.00 22.44
N ARG A 180 9.48 8.72 23.56
CA ARG A 180 8.88 10.06 23.65
C ARG A 180 9.50 11.04 22.66
N THR A 181 10.83 10.99 22.51
CA THR A 181 11.55 11.83 21.53
C THR A 181 11.10 11.53 20.11
N LEU A 182 10.93 10.25 19.73
CA LEU A 182 10.39 9.84 18.43
C LEU A 182 8.97 10.37 18.20
N GLY A 183 8.11 10.30 19.20
CA GLY A 183 6.74 10.85 19.12
C GLY A 183 6.72 12.36 18.86
N ARG A 184 7.64 13.11 19.52
CA ARG A 184 7.81 14.56 19.29
C ARG A 184 8.35 14.86 17.88
N VAL A 185 9.31 14.05 17.41
CA VAL A 185 9.85 14.16 16.03
C VAL A 185 8.74 13.99 15.00
N LEU A 186 7.91 12.96 15.16
CA LEU A 186 6.82 12.68 14.25
C LEU A 186 5.74 13.78 14.27
N SER A 187 5.41 14.32 15.48
CA SER A 187 4.48 15.46 15.63
C SER A 187 4.97 16.70 14.88
N VAL A 188 6.22 17.11 15.11
CA VAL A 188 6.82 18.26 14.41
C VAL A 188 6.80 18.08 12.89
N TYR A 189 7.07 16.88 12.43
CA TYR A 189 7.04 16.59 10.99
C TYR A 189 5.62 16.67 10.40
N GLN A 190 4.63 16.10 11.09
CA GLN A 190 3.23 16.18 10.64
C GLN A 190 2.74 17.64 10.58
N GLU A 191 3.05 18.46 11.59
CA GLU A 191 2.75 19.90 11.56
C GLU A 191 3.36 20.60 10.34
N MET A 192 4.61 20.28 9.99
CA MET A 192 5.26 20.83 8.80
C MET A 192 4.56 20.44 7.50
N LEU A 193 4.10 19.19 7.39
CA LEU A 193 3.33 18.73 6.23
C LEU A 193 1.98 19.45 6.13
N GLU A 194 1.29 19.63 7.25
CA GLU A 194 -0.01 20.32 7.31
C GLU A 194 0.13 21.79 6.96
N GLU A 195 1.03 22.54 7.60
CA GLU A 195 1.33 23.94 7.34
C GLU A 195 1.68 24.20 5.87
N GLY A 196 2.48 23.28 5.27
CA GLY A 196 2.94 23.37 3.90
C GLY A 196 1.96 22.86 2.85
N ASN A 197 0.84 22.26 3.25
CA ASN A 197 -0.06 21.49 2.37
C ASN A 197 0.72 20.44 1.55
N LEU A 198 1.51 19.64 2.26
CA LEU A 198 2.44 18.65 1.71
C LEU A 198 1.97 17.23 2.05
N ILE A 199 2.35 16.30 1.19
CA ILE A 199 2.24 14.86 1.41
C ILE A 199 3.51 14.20 0.87
N ASP A 200 3.99 13.13 1.48
CA ASP A 200 5.12 12.35 1.01
C ASP A 200 4.78 10.86 0.87
N PHE A 201 5.72 10.07 0.37
CA PHE A 201 5.49 8.65 0.15
C PHE A 201 5.13 7.88 1.43
N SER A 202 5.70 8.23 2.57
CA SER A 202 5.42 7.53 3.84
C SER A 202 4.02 7.87 4.38
N THR A 203 3.52 9.08 4.10
CA THR A 203 2.24 9.57 4.62
C THR A 203 1.06 9.34 3.67
N ILE A 204 1.27 9.01 2.38
CA ILE A 204 0.18 8.69 1.44
C ILE A 204 -0.74 7.59 2.00
N GLN A 205 -0.17 6.50 2.47
CA GLN A 205 -0.93 5.35 2.96
C GLN A 205 -1.67 5.69 4.25
N THR A 206 -1.03 6.42 5.16
CA THR A 206 -1.63 6.89 6.42
C THR A 206 -2.79 7.85 6.17
N GLU A 207 -2.64 8.79 5.24
CA GLU A 207 -3.71 9.72 4.86
C GLU A 207 -4.89 8.99 4.18
N CYS A 208 -4.60 7.99 3.33
CA CYS A 208 -5.62 7.14 2.74
C CYS A 208 -6.40 6.36 3.81
N TYR A 209 -5.69 5.72 4.74
CA TYR A 209 -6.31 4.97 5.83
C TYR A 209 -7.16 5.88 6.72
N LYS A 210 -6.65 7.07 7.10
CA LYS A 210 -7.42 8.07 7.87
C LYS A 210 -8.68 8.49 7.13
N LEU A 211 -8.59 8.78 5.82
CA LEU A 211 -9.74 9.13 4.99
C LEU A 211 -10.83 8.04 5.06
N LEU A 212 -10.45 6.78 4.88
CA LEU A 212 -11.38 5.65 4.90
C LEU A 212 -12.02 5.44 6.28
N MET A 213 -11.23 5.55 7.36
CA MET A 213 -11.72 5.37 8.73
C MET A 213 -12.64 6.50 9.20
N GLN A 214 -12.38 7.74 8.75
CA GLN A 214 -13.14 8.91 9.18
C GLN A 214 -14.40 9.16 8.32
N ASN A 215 -14.46 8.57 7.11
CA ASN A 215 -15.54 8.83 6.15
C ASN A 215 -16.22 7.52 5.73
N LYS A 216 -17.17 7.10 6.58
CA LYS A 216 -17.90 5.85 6.39
C LYS A 216 -18.57 5.74 5.01
N GLN A 217 -19.11 6.84 4.50
CA GLN A 217 -19.76 6.84 3.18
C GLN A 217 -18.77 6.51 2.06
N ILE A 218 -17.57 7.13 2.07
CA ILE A 218 -16.52 6.86 1.08
C ILE A 218 -16.07 5.40 1.16
N LEU A 219 -15.90 4.88 2.40
CA LEU A 219 -15.53 3.49 2.60
C LEU A 219 -16.58 2.55 2.05
N GLU A 220 -17.87 2.78 2.34
CA GLU A 220 -18.98 1.98 1.83
C GLU A 220 -19.07 2.02 0.30
N GLU A 221 -18.92 3.19 -0.33
CA GLU A 221 -18.90 3.34 -1.80
C GLU A 221 -17.74 2.57 -2.44
N LEU A 222 -16.55 2.63 -1.84
CA LEU A 222 -15.40 1.86 -2.32
C LEU A 222 -15.58 0.35 -2.11
N GLN A 223 -16.13 -0.08 -0.97
CA GLN A 223 -16.44 -1.47 -0.71
C GLN A 223 -17.54 -2.01 -1.64
N ASP A 224 -18.49 -1.17 -2.06
CA ASP A 224 -19.51 -1.56 -3.04
C ASP A 224 -18.93 -1.70 -4.44
N THR A 225 -17.98 -0.86 -4.77
CA THR A 225 -17.31 -0.85 -6.07
C THR A 225 -16.27 -1.96 -6.15
N LEU A 226 -15.32 -2.02 -5.22
CA LEU A 226 -14.18 -2.95 -5.23
C LEU A 226 -14.60 -4.31 -4.66
N GLN A 227 -15.03 -5.22 -5.53
CA GLN A 227 -15.52 -6.53 -5.12
C GLN A 227 -14.43 -7.61 -5.04
N TYR A 228 -13.33 -7.42 -5.78
CA TYR A 228 -12.21 -8.36 -5.85
C TYR A 228 -10.89 -7.65 -5.65
N LEU A 229 -10.18 -8.04 -4.62
CA LEU A 229 -8.84 -7.51 -4.31
C LEU A 229 -7.80 -8.59 -4.58
N MET A 230 -6.76 -8.24 -5.34
CA MET A 230 -5.64 -9.14 -5.63
C MET A 230 -4.32 -8.46 -5.28
N ILE A 231 -3.51 -9.09 -4.44
CA ILE A 231 -2.26 -8.53 -3.93
C ILE A 231 -1.10 -9.42 -4.36
N ASP A 232 -0.19 -8.87 -5.15
CA ASP A 232 1.03 -9.55 -5.56
C ASP A 232 2.16 -9.26 -4.56
N GLU A 233 3.09 -10.20 -4.43
CA GLU A 233 4.24 -10.15 -3.50
C GLU A 233 3.81 -9.81 -2.05
N TYR A 234 2.78 -10.49 -1.55
CA TYR A 234 2.15 -10.20 -0.25
C TYR A 234 3.15 -10.29 0.93
N GLN A 235 4.22 -11.08 0.81
CA GLN A 235 5.29 -11.14 1.81
C GLN A 235 6.02 -9.81 2.02
N ASP A 236 5.93 -8.88 1.07
CA ASP A 236 6.58 -7.55 1.13
C ASP A 236 5.65 -6.45 1.65
N THR A 237 4.38 -6.78 1.97
CA THR A 237 3.42 -5.83 2.51
C THR A 237 3.76 -5.44 3.95
N ASN A 238 3.61 -4.15 4.27
CA ASN A 238 3.71 -3.64 5.64
C ASN A 238 2.33 -3.58 6.31
N TYR A 239 2.31 -3.26 7.62
CA TYR A 239 1.10 -3.28 8.43
C TYR A 239 -0.03 -2.40 7.89
N ILE A 240 0.26 -1.15 7.50
CA ILE A 240 -0.76 -0.23 7.00
C ILE A 240 -1.37 -0.70 5.67
N GLN A 241 -0.58 -1.31 4.79
CA GLN A 241 -1.06 -1.86 3.52
C GLN A 241 -2.04 -3.00 3.76
N GLU A 242 -1.72 -3.88 4.69
CA GLU A 242 -2.59 -4.97 5.12
C GLU A 242 -3.91 -4.45 5.70
N GLN A 243 -3.84 -3.44 6.59
CA GLN A 243 -5.04 -2.81 7.15
C GLN A 243 -5.93 -2.18 6.07
N ILE A 244 -5.36 -1.52 5.07
CA ILE A 244 -6.11 -0.95 3.93
C ILE A 244 -6.80 -2.06 3.12
N VAL A 245 -6.10 -3.17 2.84
CA VAL A 245 -6.66 -4.31 2.09
C VAL A 245 -7.85 -4.92 2.83
N PHE A 246 -7.71 -5.22 4.13
CA PHE A 246 -8.80 -5.79 4.92
C PHE A 246 -9.97 -4.82 5.08
N LEU A 247 -9.68 -3.52 5.24
CA LEU A 247 -10.71 -2.50 5.33
C LEU A 247 -11.53 -2.40 4.04
N LEU A 248 -10.88 -2.36 2.89
CA LEU A 248 -11.56 -2.32 1.59
C LEU A 248 -12.29 -3.64 1.27
N GLY A 249 -11.70 -4.77 1.65
CA GLY A 249 -12.26 -6.10 1.39
C GLY A 249 -13.34 -6.56 2.38
N ALA A 250 -13.63 -5.79 3.45
CA ALA A 250 -14.47 -6.23 4.56
C ALA A 250 -15.91 -6.59 4.18
N LYS A 251 -16.44 -6.04 3.08
CA LYS A 251 -17.81 -6.31 2.64
C LYS A 251 -17.97 -7.60 1.86
N HIS A 252 -17.08 -7.85 0.90
CA HIS A 252 -17.17 -9.00 -0.01
C HIS A 252 -16.27 -10.16 0.37
N HIS A 253 -15.21 -9.92 1.14
CA HIS A 253 -14.20 -10.90 1.55
C HIS A 253 -13.47 -11.61 0.39
N ASN A 254 -13.58 -11.10 -0.85
CA ASN A 254 -12.92 -11.68 -2.01
C ASN A 254 -11.51 -11.11 -2.15
N ILE A 255 -10.61 -11.60 -1.32
CA ILE A 255 -9.22 -11.17 -1.27
C ILE A 255 -8.32 -12.34 -1.69
N CYS A 256 -7.57 -12.15 -2.78
CA CYS A 256 -6.58 -13.09 -3.24
C CYS A 256 -5.18 -12.52 -3.03
N VAL A 257 -4.37 -13.18 -2.23
CA VAL A 257 -2.98 -12.78 -2.02
C VAL A 257 -2.04 -13.81 -2.62
N VAL A 258 -0.97 -13.33 -3.25
CA VAL A 258 0.07 -14.17 -3.84
C VAL A 258 1.40 -13.80 -3.22
N GLY A 259 2.10 -14.79 -2.70
CA GLY A 259 3.37 -14.56 -2.03
C GLY A 259 4.29 -15.78 -2.07
N ASP A 260 5.51 -15.56 -1.60
CA ASP A 260 6.54 -16.54 -1.50
C ASP A 260 7.09 -16.49 -0.05
N ASP A 261 6.84 -17.55 0.70
CA ASP A 261 7.26 -17.66 2.11
C ASP A 261 8.78 -17.79 2.27
N ASP A 262 9.48 -18.24 1.22
CA ASP A 262 10.94 -18.36 1.21
C ASP A 262 11.66 -17.03 0.89
N GLN A 263 10.95 -16.01 0.36
CA GLN A 263 11.54 -14.77 -0.14
C GLN A 263 11.35 -13.52 0.74
N GLY A 264 11.09 -13.60 2.01
CA GLY A 264 10.99 -12.42 2.91
C GLY A 264 12.24 -11.52 2.93
N LEU A 265 12.68 -11.03 1.75
CA LEU A 265 13.89 -10.24 1.54
C LEU A 265 13.78 -8.81 2.09
N TYR A 266 12.55 -8.27 2.19
CA TYR A 266 12.28 -6.89 2.60
C TYR A 266 11.87 -6.74 4.07
N ARG A 267 12.24 -7.71 4.92
CA ARG A 267 12.03 -7.63 6.39
C ARG A 267 12.52 -6.32 7.01
N PHE A 268 13.56 -5.71 6.44
CA PHE A 268 14.09 -4.43 6.91
C PHE A 268 13.18 -3.22 6.63
N ARG A 269 12.08 -3.41 5.84
CA ARG A 269 11.05 -2.40 5.57
C ARG A 269 9.75 -2.64 6.36
N GLY A 270 9.77 -3.44 7.43
CA GLY A 270 8.58 -3.76 8.21
C GLY A 270 7.72 -4.89 7.64
N ALA A 271 8.09 -5.45 6.46
CA ALA A 271 7.42 -6.63 5.90
C ALA A 271 7.63 -7.85 6.82
N THR A 272 6.56 -8.55 7.13
CA THR A 272 6.60 -9.73 7.99
C THR A 272 6.07 -10.95 7.26
N ILE A 273 6.85 -12.06 7.23
CA ILE A 273 6.36 -13.39 6.81
C ILE A 273 5.10 -13.78 7.59
N ARG A 274 4.91 -13.17 8.77
CA ARG A 274 3.72 -13.29 9.58
C ARG A 274 2.44 -13.05 8.77
N ASN A 275 2.43 -12.06 7.87
CA ASN A 275 1.28 -11.73 7.03
C ASN A 275 0.83 -12.92 6.16
N ILE A 276 1.77 -13.75 5.65
CA ILE A 276 1.44 -14.97 4.91
C ILE A 276 1.00 -16.08 5.84
N LEU A 277 1.70 -16.27 6.98
CA LEU A 277 1.44 -17.37 7.91
C LEU A 277 0.15 -17.19 8.70
N GLU A 278 -0.26 -15.95 8.95
CA GLU A 278 -1.46 -15.62 9.72
C GLU A 278 -2.66 -15.24 8.82
N PHE A 279 -2.51 -15.22 7.50
CA PHE A 279 -3.62 -15.05 6.57
C PHE A 279 -4.39 -16.39 6.43
N PRO A 280 -5.61 -16.50 6.74
CA PRO A 280 -6.69 -15.62 7.22
C PRO A 280 -7.08 -15.92 8.69
N HIS A 281 -6.27 -15.61 9.64
CA HIS A 281 -6.57 -15.87 11.06
C HIS A 281 -7.06 -14.63 11.80
#